data_80dd61992fd0578987488bd6ab61e644
#
_entry.id   80dd61992fd0578987488bd6ab61e644
#
_cell.length_a   1.000
_cell.length_b   1.000
_cell.length_c   1.000
_cell.angle_alpha   90.00
_cell.angle_beta   90.00
_cell.angle_gamma   90.00
#
_symmetry.space_group_name_H-M   'P 1'
#
loop_
_entity.id
_entity.type
_entity.pdbx_description
1 polymer ?
#
loop_
_entity_poly.entity_id
_entity_poly.type
_entity_poly.pdbx_seq_one_letter_code
_entity_poly.pdbx_strand_id
1 'polypeptide(L)'
;MTTAIKDTQKMIEEILDAYPEKAKKERAKHLAANDPTGQCSTCQVKSNVKSRPGVMTVRGCAFAGAKGVVWGPVKDQITISHGPIGCGQYSWGGRRNYYNGQTGIDTFGTMHITTDFQEKDIVYGGDKGLDAALHELKELFPLAKGIGILSECPVGLIGDDIESVAKRVQKEFKIPIVPVRCEGFRGVSQSLGHHIANDTIRDHVLGKGRLEKTTPYDVALIGDYNIGGDAWASRKMLEEMGLRVIAQWTGDASVNEMGIAHKSKLNLIHCYRSMNYICRHMEEEYGTPWAEFNFFGPTKIYESLRKIASYFDDNIKEKAEKMIEKYKPVMDGVIERFKPNLEGKKVMLYVGGLRPRHTIGAYEDLGMEVVASGYEFGHSDDYKRTYPVMKEGAVIMDDATLYELEEFTRRLKPDMVGSGIKEKYSYHKLGVPFRQMHSWDYSGPYHGFDGFPVFARDMDMTVNSPTWKLIRRKK
;
A
#
# COMPACT_ATOMS: atom_id res chain seq x y z
N MET A 1 7.13 -3.05 -33.23
CA MET A 1 7.83 -3.56 -32.04
C MET A 1 9.33 -3.35 -32.23
N THR A 2 9.95 -2.69 -31.29
CA THR A 2 11.40 -2.46 -31.27
C THR A 2 12.17 -3.74 -30.90
N THR A 3 13.48 -3.71 -31.04
CA THR A 3 14.37 -4.81 -30.64
C THR A 3 14.25 -5.06 -29.14
N ALA A 4 14.21 -4.01 -28.30
CA ALA A 4 14.09 -4.13 -26.85
C ALA A 4 12.82 -4.88 -26.41
N ILE A 5 11.68 -4.57 -27.02
CA ILE A 5 10.41 -5.29 -26.75
C ILE A 5 10.51 -6.75 -27.15
N LYS A 6 11.08 -7.04 -28.36
CA LYS A 6 11.22 -8.42 -28.85
C LYS A 6 12.13 -9.27 -27.97
N ASP A 7 13.25 -8.72 -27.52
CA ASP A 7 14.21 -9.43 -26.66
C ASP A 7 13.57 -9.77 -25.31
N THR A 8 12.82 -8.82 -24.72
CA THR A 8 12.10 -9.06 -23.46
C THR A 8 10.96 -10.07 -23.63
N GLN A 9 10.21 -10.03 -24.72
CA GLN A 9 9.18 -11.03 -25.00
C GLN A 9 9.78 -12.43 -25.15
N LYS A 10 10.89 -12.58 -25.88
CA LYS A 10 11.62 -13.85 -26.00
C LYS A 10 12.07 -14.35 -24.62
N MET A 11 12.62 -13.48 -23.77
CA MET A 11 13.00 -13.83 -22.41
C MET A 11 11.80 -14.32 -21.58
N ILE A 12 10.64 -13.69 -21.71
CA ILE A 12 9.40 -14.10 -21.04
C ILE A 12 8.98 -15.50 -21.52
N GLU A 13 8.98 -15.75 -22.83
CA GLU A 13 8.65 -17.06 -23.42
C GLU A 13 9.54 -18.17 -22.87
N GLU A 14 10.87 -17.95 -22.86
CA GLU A 14 11.85 -18.90 -22.33
C GLU A 14 11.63 -19.20 -20.82
N ILE A 15 11.24 -18.21 -20.01
CA ILE A 15 10.89 -18.43 -18.60
C ILE A 15 9.63 -19.30 -18.49
N LEU A 16 8.66 -19.04 -19.33
CA LEU A 16 7.38 -19.75 -19.33
C LEU A 16 7.49 -21.19 -19.86
N ASP A 17 8.54 -21.55 -20.59
CA ASP A 17 8.77 -22.90 -21.07
C ASP A 17 8.92 -23.95 -19.96
N ALA A 18 9.23 -23.53 -18.75
CA ALA A 18 9.26 -24.42 -17.58
C ALA A 18 7.88 -24.88 -17.11
N TYR A 19 6.81 -24.20 -17.55
CA TYR A 19 5.45 -24.55 -17.16
C TYR A 19 4.82 -25.55 -18.13
N PRO A 20 3.91 -26.45 -17.63
CA PRO A 20 3.03 -27.24 -18.53
C PRO A 20 2.19 -26.29 -19.41
N GLU A 21 1.90 -26.72 -20.66
CA GLU A 21 1.24 -25.91 -21.68
C GLU A 21 0.00 -25.11 -21.21
N LYS A 22 -0.86 -25.74 -20.39
CA LYS A 22 -2.04 -25.05 -19.85
C LYS A 22 -1.68 -23.92 -18.88
N ALA A 23 -0.65 -24.11 -18.04
CA ALA A 23 -0.17 -23.08 -17.11
C ALA A 23 0.59 -21.98 -17.88
N LYS A 24 1.44 -22.34 -18.85
CA LYS A 24 2.15 -21.42 -19.73
C LYS A 24 1.20 -20.42 -20.39
N LYS A 25 0.11 -20.89 -21.01
CA LYS A 25 -0.91 -20.04 -21.65
C LYS A 25 -1.59 -19.07 -20.70
N GLU A 26 -1.83 -19.50 -19.45
CA GLU A 26 -2.42 -18.61 -18.44
C GLU A 26 -1.37 -17.61 -17.92
N ARG A 27 -0.15 -18.07 -17.61
CA ARG A 27 0.91 -17.17 -17.09
C ARG A 27 1.36 -16.12 -18.11
N ALA A 28 1.37 -16.46 -19.39
CA ALA A 28 1.70 -15.50 -20.47
C ALA A 28 0.81 -14.24 -20.46
N LYS A 29 -0.40 -14.30 -19.87
CA LYS A 29 -1.30 -13.14 -19.73
C LYS A 29 -0.85 -12.16 -18.65
N HIS A 30 0.01 -12.59 -17.73
CA HIS A 30 0.45 -11.83 -16.56
C HIS A 30 1.82 -11.15 -16.74
N LEU A 31 2.49 -11.41 -17.85
CA LEU A 31 3.84 -10.93 -18.12
C LEU A 31 3.89 -10.23 -19.49
N ALA A 32 4.52 -9.08 -19.56
CA ALA A 32 4.65 -8.33 -20.81
C ALA A 32 5.97 -7.54 -20.87
N ALA A 33 6.43 -7.26 -22.08
CA ALA A 33 7.42 -6.23 -22.34
C ALA A 33 6.73 -4.87 -22.41
N ASN A 34 7.25 -3.84 -21.74
CA ASN A 34 6.64 -2.52 -21.72
C ASN A 34 6.70 -1.83 -23.08
N ASP A 35 5.55 -1.29 -23.51
CA ASP A 35 5.44 -0.30 -24.57
C ASP A 35 4.88 1.01 -23.98
N PRO A 36 5.71 2.05 -23.78
CA PRO A 36 5.26 3.33 -23.21
C PRO A 36 4.18 4.01 -24.03
N THR A 37 4.05 3.71 -25.32
CA THR A 37 3.04 4.30 -26.20
C THR A 37 1.67 3.68 -26.02
N GLY A 38 1.61 2.46 -25.44
CA GLY A 38 0.38 1.69 -25.29
C GLY A 38 -0.22 1.16 -26.59
N GLN A 39 0.49 1.26 -27.72
CA GLN A 39 0.00 0.84 -29.04
C GLN A 39 0.14 -0.66 -29.28
N CYS A 40 1.05 -1.31 -28.56
CA CYS A 40 1.29 -2.75 -28.67
C CYS A 40 0.22 -3.55 -27.92
N SER A 41 -0.70 -4.18 -28.63
CA SER A 41 -1.78 -4.99 -28.02
C SER A 41 -1.29 -6.22 -27.26
N THR A 42 -0.13 -6.77 -27.63
CA THR A 42 0.49 -7.93 -26.97
C THR A 42 1.41 -7.54 -25.81
N CYS A 43 1.62 -6.24 -25.60
CA CYS A 43 2.47 -5.70 -24.54
C CYS A 43 1.66 -5.30 -23.28
N GLN A 44 0.46 -5.83 -23.12
CA GLN A 44 -0.42 -5.52 -22.00
C GLN A 44 -0.69 -6.74 -21.14
N VAL A 45 -0.60 -6.58 -19.82
CA VAL A 45 -0.93 -7.64 -18.89
C VAL A 45 -2.44 -7.70 -18.61
N LYS A 46 -2.97 -8.91 -18.41
CA LYS A 46 -4.31 -9.11 -17.85
C LYS A 46 -4.22 -9.09 -16.34
N SER A 47 -4.84 -8.09 -15.74
CA SER A 47 -4.80 -7.86 -14.31
C SER A 47 -6.12 -8.18 -13.63
N ASN A 48 -6.08 -8.39 -12.31
CA ASN A 48 -7.24 -8.71 -11.47
C ASN A 48 -8.04 -9.93 -11.97
N VAL A 49 -7.34 -10.94 -12.42
CA VAL A 49 -7.93 -12.21 -12.83
C VAL A 49 -7.60 -13.32 -11.82
N LYS A 50 -8.48 -14.31 -11.72
CA LYS A 50 -8.31 -15.44 -10.79
C LYS A 50 -7.11 -16.27 -11.22
N SER A 51 -6.25 -16.61 -10.25
CA SER A 51 -5.13 -17.54 -10.49
C SER A 51 -5.64 -18.91 -10.90
N ARG A 52 -4.87 -19.57 -11.77
CA ARG A 52 -5.13 -20.95 -12.11
C ARG A 52 -4.92 -21.84 -10.87
N PRO A 53 -5.85 -22.78 -10.58
CA PRO A 53 -5.63 -23.78 -9.54
C PRO A 53 -4.32 -24.54 -9.75
N GLY A 54 -3.54 -24.70 -8.68
CA GLY A 54 -2.23 -25.37 -8.69
C GLY A 54 -1.05 -24.45 -8.99
N VAL A 55 -1.28 -23.21 -9.44
CA VAL A 55 -0.22 -22.20 -9.58
C VAL A 55 -0.32 -21.24 -8.40
N MET A 56 0.66 -21.28 -7.51
CA MET A 56 0.74 -20.41 -6.36
C MET A 56 1.50 -19.12 -6.69
N THR A 57 0.82 -17.98 -6.52
CA THR A 57 1.41 -16.65 -6.68
C THR A 57 1.69 -16.02 -5.31
N VAL A 58 2.39 -14.89 -5.30
CA VAL A 58 2.78 -14.22 -4.05
C VAL A 58 1.79 -13.17 -3.55
N ARG A 59 0.62 -13.05 -4.16
CA ARG A 59 -0.41 -12.09 -3.73
C ARG A 59 -1.06 -12.45 -2.39
N GLY A 60 -1.64 -11.43 -1.72
CA GLY A 60 -2.40 -11.60 -0.49
C GLY A 60 -3.90 -11.81 -0.73
N CYS A 61 -4.63 -12.19 0.32
CA CYS A 61 -6.08 -12.40 0.32
C CYS A 61 -6.86 -11.16 0.80
N ALA A 62 -8.20 -11.19 0.66
CA ALA A 62 -9.08 -10.08 1.09
C ALA A 62 -8.93 -9.75 2.58
N PHE A 63 -8.85 -10.73 3.47
CA PHE A 63 -8.65 -10.51 4.90
C PHE A 63 -7.37 -9.71 5.18
N ALA A 64 -6.25 -10.10 4.56
CA ALA A 64 -4.98 -9.39 4.72
C ALA A 64 -5.06 -7.93 4.23
N GLY A 65 -5.84 -7.69 3.17
CA GLY A 65 -6.12 -6.34 2.66
C GLY A 65 -6.94 -5.50 3.63
N ALA A 66 -8.04 -6.02 4.12
CA ALA A 66 -8.93 -5.32 5.03
C ALA A 66 -8.24 -5.02 6.36
N LYS A 67 -7.71 -6.06 7.02
CA LYS A 67 -7.07 -5.94 8.33
C LYS A 67 -5.74 -5.20 8.27
N GLY A 68 -4.81 -5.68 7.44
CA GLY A 68 -3.43 -5.20 7.47
C GLY A 68 -3.23 -3.85 6.77
N VAL A 69 -4.17 -3.38 5.95
CA VAL A 69 -3.99 -2.16 5.15
C VAL A 69 -4.95 -1.06 5.56
N VAL A 70 -6.24 -1.37 5.75
CA VAL A 70 -7.26 -0.34 6.00
C VAL A 70 -7.51 -0.14 7.49
N TRP A 71 -7.90 -1.20 8.21
CA TRP A 71 -8.27 -1.09 9.62
C TRP A 71 -7.07 -1.01 10.56
N GLY A 72 -6.01 -1.77 10.32
CA GLY A 72 -4.86 -1.86 11.23
C GLY A 72 -4.16 -0.53 11.53
N PRO A 73 -3.99 0.41 10.57
CA PRO A 73 -3.35 1.69 10.83
C PRO A 73 -4.18 2.72 11.60
N VAL A 74 -5.47 2.48 11.85
CA VAL A 74 -6.34 3.38 12.63
C VAL A 74 -5.95 3.31 14.11
N LYS A 75 -5.59 4.42 14.71
CA LYS A 75 -4.91 4.44 16.01
C LYS A 75 -5.80 4.25 17.24
N ASP A 76 -6.98 4.85 17.25
CA ASP A 76 -7.86 4.92 18.43
C ASP A 76 -9.01 3.89 18.42
N GLN A 77 -8.88 2.87 17.57
CA GLN A 77 -9.82 1.74 17.49
C GLN A 77 -9.11 0.42 17.72
N ILE A 78 -9.85 -0.59 18.17
CA ILE A 78 -9.39 -1.96 18.32
C ILE A 78 -9.80 -2.77 17.11
N THR A 79 -8.88 -3.60 16.60
CA THR A 79 -9.16 -4.56 15.55
C THR A 79 -9.18 -5.97 16.13
N ILE A 80 -10.34 -6.63 16.08
CA ILE A 80 -10.47 -8.04 16.46
C ILE A 80 -10.61 -8.92 15.22
N SER A 81 -9.73 -9.92 15.11
CA SER A 81 -9.84 -11.01 14.13
C SER A 81 -10.79 -12.06 14.65
N HIS A 82 -11.94 -12.22 13.99
CA HIS A 82 -12.90 -13.24 14.35
C HIS A 82 -12.62 -14.52 13.55
N GLY A 83 -12.02 -15.50 14.22
CA GLY A 83 -11.53 -16.73 13.65
C GLY A 83 -10.32 -17.29 14.37
N PRO A 84 -9.57 -18.25 13.79
CA PRO A 84 -8.33 -18.79 14.32
C PRO A 84 -7.20 -17.76 14.39
N ILE A 85 -6.27 -17.93 15.30
CA ILE A 85 -5.17 -16.96 15.54
C ILE A 85 -4.26 -16.73 14.31
N GLY A 86 -4.12 -17.72 13.42
CA GLY A 86 -3.09 -17.73 12.37
C GLY A 86 -3.20 -16.57 11.38
N CYS A 87 -4.37 -16.38 10.76
CA CYS A 87 -4.58 -15.31 9.76
C CYS A 87 -4.42 -13.92 10.38
N GLY A 88 -4.93 -13.75 11.60
CA GLY A 88 -4.74 -12.55 12.38
C GLY A 88 -3.27 -12.23 12.58
N GLN A 89 -2.48 -13.17 13.09
CA GLN A 89 -1.05 -13.03 13.37
C GLN A 89 -0.23 -12.71 12.10
N TYR A 90 -0.44 -13.46 11.02
CA TYR A 90 0.30 -13.22 9.77
C TYR A 90 0.00 -11.87 9.13
N SER A 91 -1.26 -11.44 9.13
CA SER A 91 -1.63 -10.14 8.58
C SER A 91 -1.05 -8.98 9.39
N TRP A 92 -0.95 -9.11 10.71
CA TRP A 92 -0.31 -8.14 11.58
C TRP A 92 1.22 -8.16 11.42
N GLY A 93 1.85 -9.32 11.55
CA GLY A 93 3.30 -9.48 11.52
C GLY A 93 3.95 -8.94 10.24
N GLY A 94 3.30 -9.10 9.09
CA GLY A 94 3.77 -8.57 7.81
C GLY A 94 3.68 -7.04 7.69
N ARG A 95 2.96 -6.38 8.58
CA ARG A 95 2.60 -4.96 8.43
C ARG A 95 2.82 -4.11 9.70
N ARG A 96 3.41 -4.67 10.73
CA ARG A 96 3.61 -4.02 12.04
C ARG A 96 4.31 -2.66 12.00
N ASN A 97 4.99 -2.33 10.92
CA ASN A 97 5.65 -1.04 10.75
C ASN A 97 4.72 0.14 10.47
N TYR A 98 3.44 -0.08 10.28
CA TYR A 98 2.49 1.03 10.29
C TYR A 98 2.47 1.74 11.63
N TYR A 99 3.01 1.09 12.66
CA TYR A 99 2.92 1.50 14.05
C TYR A 99 4.23 2.06 14.61
N ASN A 100 5.17 2.47 13.77
CA ASN A 100 6.42 3.11 14.18
C ASN A 100 6.26 4.47 14.86
N GLY A 101 5.21 4.66 15.50
CA GLY A 101 4.77 5.83 16.21
C GLY A 101 3.37 6.19 15.75
N GLN A 102 2.49 6.21 16.70
CA GLN A 102 1.16 6.77 16.59
C GLN A 102 1.07 7.94 17.56
N THR A 103 0.35 8.97 17.17
CA THR A 103 0.16 10.15 18.03
C THR A 103 -0.97 9.91 19.00
N GLY A 104 -0.80 10.36 20.26
CA GLY A 104 -1.80 10.23 21.32
C GLY A 104 -1.48 9.13 22.33
N ILE A 105 -2.21 9.14 23.45
CA ILE A 105 -2.07 8.17 24.54
C ILE A 105 -3.07 7.01 24.45
N ASP A 106 -4.07 7.13 23.60
CA ASP A 106 -5.16 6.17 23.37
C ASP A 106 -4.97 5.44 22.05
N THR A 107 -3.77 4.90 21.81
CA THR A 107 -3.39 4.24 20.57
C THR A 107 -3.37 2.71 20.74
N PHE A 108 -4.13 2.02 19.90
CA PHE A 108 -4.31 0.57 19.96
C PHE A 108 -3.84 -0.18 18.70
N GLY A 109 -3.29 0.54 17.72
CA GLY A 109 -2.90 -0.04 16.43
C GLY A 109 -1.84 -1.15 16.51
N THR A 110 -1.07 -1.20 17.61
CA THR A 110 -0.12 -2.29 17.87
C THR A 110 -0.76 -3.51 18.51
N MET A 111 -1.99 -3.38 19.01
CA MET A 111 -2.74 -4.48 19.60
C MET A 111 -3.21 -5.45 18.55
N HIS A 112 -3.12 -6.74 18.85
CA HIS A 112 -3.56 -7.78 17.98
C HIS A 112 -4.44 -8.75 18.73
N ILE A 113 -5.74 -8.71 18.45
CA ILE A 113 -6.79 -9.41 19.18
C ILE A 113 -7.48 -10.42 18.27
N THR A 114 -7.80 -11.56 18.79
CA THR A 114 -8.49 -12.64 18.09
C THR A 114 -9.51 -13.30 19.01
N THR A 115 -10.55 -13.87 18.44
CA THR A 115 -11.46 -14.76 19.17
C THR A 115 -10.91 -16.17 19.32
N ASP A 116 -9.78 -16.47 18.67
CA ASP A 116 -9.04 -17.74 18.75
C ASP A 116 -9.94 -18.98 18.60
N PHE A 117 -10.64 -19.08 17.47
CA PHE A 117 -11.52 -20.21 17.17
C PHE A 117 -10.85 -21.55 17.39
N GLN A 118 -11.55 -22.41 18.13
CA GLN A 118 -11.25 -23.80 18.34
C GLN A 118 -12.27 -24.70 17.59
N GLU A 119 -12.07 -25.98 17.56
CA GLU A 119 -12.96 -26.94 16.88
C GLU A 119 -14.41 -26.80 17.31
N LYS A 120 -14.68 -26.55 18.59
CA LYS A 120 -16.02 -26.33 19.13
C LYS A 120 -16.73 -25.13 18.48
N ASP A 121 -15.99 -24.07 18.19
CA ASP A 121 -16.55 -22.85 17.60
C ASP A 121 -16.91 -23.06 16.13
N ILE A 122 -16.19 -23.96 15.43
CA ILE A 122 -16.54 -24.39 14.07
C ILE A 122 -17.84 -25.20 14.06
N VAL A 123 -18.07 -26.04 15.10
CA VAL A 123 -19.23 -26.92 15.17
C VAL A 123 -20.50 -26.18 15.67
N TYR A 124 -20.35 -25.32 16.67
CA TYR A 124 -21.45 -24.68 17.37
C TYR A 124 -21.66 -23.19 17.10
N GLY A 125 -20.79 -22.59 16.28
CA GLY A 125 -20.76 -21.15 16.01
C GLY A 125 -19.92 -20.35 17.01
N GLY A 126 -19.34 -19.23 16.55
CA GLY A 126 -18.43 -18.36 17.31
C GLY A 126 -19.10 -17.12 17.90
N ASP A 127 -20.38 -16.86 17.63
CA ASP A 127 -21.08 -15.61 18.02
C ASP A 127 -21.00 -15.32 19.53
N LYS A 128 -21.14 -16.36 20.37
CA LYS A 128 -21.03 -16.21 21.83
C LYS A 128 -19.61 -15.85 22.27
N GLY A 129 -18.61 -16.45 21.65
CA GLY A 129 -17.21 -16.14 21.88
C GLY A 129 -16.86 -14.71 21.46
N LEU A 130 -17.39 -14.27 20.31
CA LEU A 130 -17.25 -12.89 19.84
C LEU A 130 -17.89 -11.89 20.82
N ASP A 131 -19.10 -12.15 21.26
CA ASP A 131 -19.81 -11.30 22.21
C ASP A 131 -19.03 -11.13 23.52
N ALA A 132 -18.59 -12.25 24.10
CA ALA A 132 -17.76 -12.24 25.31
C ALA A 132 -16.45 -11.45 25.13
N ALA A 133 -15.75 -11.70 24.02
CA ALA A 133 -14.51 -10.98 23.71
C ALA A 133 -14.71 -9.47 23.54
N LEU A 134 -15.81 -9.03 22.94
CA LEU A 134 -16.13 -7.60 22.81
C LEU A 134 -16.36 -6.92 24.16
N HIS A 135 -17.02 -7.58 25.11
CA HIS A 135 -17.23 -7.08 26.46
C HIS A 135 -15.91 -6.99 27.23
N GLU A 136 -15.07 -8.02 27.18
CA GLU A 136 -13.74 -7.99 27.77
C GLU A 136 -12.87 -6.88 27.19
N LEU A 137 -12.89 -6.69 25.87
CA LEU A 137 -12.15 -5.58 25.23
C LEU A 137 -12.61 -4.21 25.72
N LYS A 138 -13.90 -4.03 25.94
CA LYS A 138 -14.42 -2.75 26.44
C LYS A 138 -13.95 -2.45 27.87
N GLU A 139 -13.81 -3.49 28.69
CA GLU A 139 -13.26 -3.35 30.05
C GLU A 139 -11.75 -3.07 30.03
N LEU A 140 -11.00 -3.80 29.21
CA LEU A 140 -9.54 -3.67 29.11
C LEU A 140 -9.10 -2.36 28.43
N PHE A 141 -9.89 -1.87 27.46
CA PHE A 141 -9.54 -0.71 26.65
C PHE A 141 -10.67 0.35 26.64
N PRO A 142 -11.00 0.96 27.78
CA PRO A 142 -12.14 1.88 27.89
C PRO A 142 -12.02 3.14 27.04
N LEU A 143 -10.81 3.52 26.63
CA LEU A 143 -10.53 4.70 25.79
C LEU A 143 -10.74 4.47 24.30
N ALA A 144 -10.93 3.22 23.87
CA ALA A 144 -11.15 2.89 22.45
C ALA A 144 -12.38 3.64 21.89
N LYS A 145 -12.21 4.24 20.71
CA LYS A 145 -13.25 5.03 20.03
C LYS A 145 -14.06 4.21 19.02
N GLY A 146 -13.68 2.96 18.80
CA GLY A 146 -14.37 2.02 17.93
C GLY A 146 -13.77 0.62 18.02
N ILE A 147 -14.48 -0.38 17.50
CA ILE A 147 -13.99 -1.75 17.35
C ILE A 147 -14.34 -2.24 15.95
N GLY A 148 -13.34 -2.70 15.20
CA GLY A 148 -13.53 -3.37 13.92
C GLY A 148 -13.50 -4.88 14.10
N ILE A 149 -14.57 -5.58 13.70
CA ILE A 149 -14.68 -7.05 13.72
C ILE A 149 -14.38 -7.55 12.31
N LEU A 150 -13.24 -8.21 12.12
CA LEU A 150 -12.82 -8.70 10.80
C LEU A 150 -13.01 -10.21 10.74
N SER A 151 -13.92 -10.68 9.86
CA SER A 151 -14.20 -12.10 9.71
C SER A 151 -13.11 -12.82 8.93
N GLU A 152 -12.67 -13.95 9.46
CA GLU A 152 -11.77 -14.89 8.79
C GLU A 152 -12.57 -15.94 7.97
N CYS A 153 -11.87 -16.76 7.19
CA CYS A 153 -12.53 -17.73 6.31
C CYS A 153 -13.51 -18.67 7.02
N PRO A 154 -13.18 -19.27 8.18
CA PRO A 154 -14.11 -20.16 8.87
C PRO A 154 -15.44 -19.50 9.21
N VAL A 155 -15.42 -18.24 9.66
CA VAL A 155 -16.61 -17.45 10.02
C VAL A 155 -17.60 -17.34 8.86
N GLY A 156 -17.10 -17.05 7.64
CA GLY A 156 -17.93 -16.97 6.46
C GLY A 156 -18.48 -18.34 5.98
N LEU A 157 -17.80 -19.43 6.33
CA LEU A 157 -18.25 -20.79 5.97
C LEU A 157 -19.30 -21.34 6.92
N ILE A 158 -19.17 -21.08 8.22
CA ILE A 158 -20.17 -21.54 9.23
C ILE A 158 -21.36 -20.60 9.35
N GLY A 159 -21.26 -19.38 8.84
CA GLY A 159 -22.35 -18.41 8.78
C GLY A 159 -22.62 -17.65 10.08
N ASP A 160 -21.60 -17.39 10.89
CA ASP A 160 -21.71 -16.53 12.09
C ASP A 160 -22.31 -15.16 11.75
N ASP A 161 -23.21 -14.68 12.60
CA ASP A 161 -23.91 -13.40 12.42
C ASP A 161 -23.22 -12.25 13.16
N ILE A 162 -22.05 -11.87 12.65
CA ILE A 162 -21.24 -10.78 13.24
C ILE A 162 -21.96 -9.43 13.20
N GLU A 163 -22.89 -9.22 12.28
CA GLU A 163 -23.70 -8.01 12.17
C GLU A 163 -24.68 -7.85 13.34
N SER A 164 -25.36 -8.92 13.69
CA SER A 164 -26.30 -8.92 14.84
C SER A 164 -25.56 -8.70 16.16
N VAL A 165 -24.40 -9.36 16.33
CA VAL A 165 -23.53 -9.14 17.50
C VAL A 165 -23.07 -7.70 17.55
N ALA A 166 -22.51 -7.16 16.45
CA ALA A 166 -22.04 -5.77 16.37
C ALA A 166 -23.16 -4.77 16.69
N LYS A 167 -24.35 -4.95 16.11
CA LYS A 167 -25.50 -4.06 16.33
C LYS A 167 -25.97 -4.04 17.78
N ARG A 168 -25.97 -5.19 18.46
CA ARG A 168 -26.33 -5.31 19.88
C ARG A 168 -25.32 -4.60 20.75
N VAL A 169 -24.05 -4.94 20.61
CA VAL A 169 -22.94 -4.39 21.41
C VAL A 169 -22.75 -2.89 21.19
N GLN A 170 -22.93 -2.40 19.94
CA GLN A 170 -22.85 -0.97 19.64
C GLN A 170 -23.88 -0.13 20.41
N LYS A 171 -25.11 -0.66 20.59
CA LYS A 171 -26.16 0.03 21.37
C LYS A 171 -25.77 0.18 22.84
N GLU A 172 -25.09 -0.82 23.38
CA GLU A 172 -24.61 -0.85 24.76
C GLU A 172 -23.38 0.06 24.96
N PHE A 173 -22.35 -0.09 24.12
CA PHE A 173 -21.07 0.61 24.29
C PHE A 173 -21.10 2.06 23.80
N LYS A 174 -22.05 2.42 22.95
CA LYS A 174 -22.20 3.78 22.35
C LYS A 174 -20.97 4.26 21.58
N ILE A 175 -20.19 3.31 21.04
CA ILE A 175 -19.08 3.54 20.09
C ILE A 175 -19.33 2.72 18.82
N PRO A 176 -18.76 3.08 17.68
CA PRO A 176 -18.87 2.28 16.47
C PRO A 176 -18.33 0.86 16.68
N ILE A 177 -19.15 -0.15 16.41
CA ILE A 177 -18.74 -1.56 16.31
C ILE A 177 -18.98 -1.96 14.86
N VAL A 178 -17.92 -2.16 14.10
CA VAL A 178 -18.00 -2.26 12.64
C VAL A 178 -17.72 -3.69 12.19
N PRO A 179 -18.75 -4.43 11.71
CA PRO A 179 -18.57 -5.77 11.15
C PRO A 179 -17.99 -5.67 9.73
N VAL A 180 -16.93 -6.41 9.47
CA VAL A 180 -16.20 -6.40 8.18
C VAL A 180 -16.15 -7.83 7.63
N ARG A 181 -17.00 -8.13 6.67
CA ARG A 181 -17.04 -9.42 5.95
C ARG A 181 -15.91 -9.51 4.94
N CYS A 182 -14.73 -9.84 5.40
CA CYS A 182 -13.50 -9.80 4.58
C CYS A 182 -12.80 -11.16 4.45
N GLU A 183 -13.52 -12.24 4.53
CA GLU A 183 -13.01 -13.61 4.44
C GLU A 183 -12.03 -13.76 3.26
N GLY A 184 -10.93 -14.46 3.48
CA GLY A 184 -9.82 -14.52 2.54
C GLY A 184 -10.16 -15.04 1.14
N PHE A 185 -11.22 -15.82 0.99
CA PHE A 185 -11.70 -16.35 -0.29
C PHE A 185 -12.52 -15.36 -1.12
N ARG A 186 -12.86 -14.19 -0.57
CA ARG A 186 -13.58 -13.15 -1.33
C ARG A 186 -12.67 -12.51 -2.36
N GLY A 187 -13.15 -12.42 -3.59
CA GLY A 187 -12.42 -11.81 -4.71
C GLY A 187 -11.17 -12.58 -5.13
N VAL A 188 -10.37 -11.95 -5.97
CA VAL A 188 -9.15 -12.54 -6.55
C VAL A 188 -7.89 -12.17 -5.80
N SER A 189 -7.92 -11.09 -5.01
CA SER A 189 -6.73 -10.57 -4.31
C SER A 189 -7.14 -9.71 -3.11
N GLN A 190 -6.14 -9.23 -2.37
CA GLN A 190 -6.34 -8.30 -1.26
C GLN A 190 -6.97 -6.96 -1.65
N SER A 191 -7.00 -6.59 -2.93
CA SER A 191 -7.64 -5.37 -3.42
C SER A 191 -9.12 -5.29 -3.03
N LEU A 192 -9.87 -6.40 -3.16
CA LEU A 192 -11.27 -6.41 -2.72
C LEU A 192 -11.41 -6.19 -1.22
N GLY A 193 -10.48 -6.72 -0.42
CA GLY A 193 -10.47 -6.48 1.03
C GLY A 193 -10.33 -5.01 1.39
N HIS A 194 -9.52 -4.25 0.62
CA HIS A 194 -9.43 -2.79 0.80
C HIS A 194 -10.77 -2.10 0.56
N HIS A 195 -11.49 -2.50 -0.49
CA HIS A 195 -12.78 -1.90 -0.83
C HIS A 195 -13.86 -2.27 0.19
N ILE A 196 -13.95 -3.55 0.57
CA ILE A 196 -14.88 -4.00 1.63
C ILE A 196 -14.65 -3.19 2.92
N ALA A 197 -13.39 -3.05 3.35
CA ALA A 197 -13.06 -2.32 4.56
C ALA A 197 -13.40 -0.83 4.47
N ASN A 198 -13.14 -0.18 3.34
CA ASN A 198 -13.50 1.22 3.11
C ASN A 198 -15.02 1.42 3.03
N ASP A 199 -15.75 0.48 2.42
CA ASP A 199 -17.21 0.51 2.38
C ASP A 199 -17.80 0.41 3.79
N THR A 200 -17.23 -0.43 4.66
CA THR A 200 -17.69 -0.50 6.06
C THR A 200 -17.37 0.78 6.85
N ILE A 201 -16.24 1.43 6.60
CA ILE A 201 -15.96 2.76 7.21
C ILE A 201 -16.94 3.81 6.67
N ARG A 202 -17.23 3.80 5.36
CA ARG A 202 -18.26 4.67 4.76
C ARG A 202 -19.60 4.50 5.48
N ASP A 203 -20.06 3.29 5.63
CA ASP A 203 -21.42 3.01 6.13
C ASP A 203 -21.55 3.23 7.65
N HIS A 204 -20.48 2.98 8.40
CA HIS A 204 -20.52 3.00 9.86
C HIS A 204 -19.88 4.23 10.51
N VAL A 205 -18.94 4.91 9.84
CA VAL A 205 -18.11 5.99 10.43
C VAL A 205 -18.24 7.31 9.68
N LEU A 206 -18.15 7.31 8.35
CA LEU A 206 -18.18 8.54 7.54
C LEU A 206 -19.48 9.35 7.81
N GLY A 207 -19.36 10.65 7.93
CA GLY A 207 -20.46 11.56 8.25
C GLY A 207 -20.80 11.68 9.74
N LYS A 208 -20.24 10.83 10.61
CA LYS A 208 -20.55 10.81 12.05
C LYS A 208 -19.51 11.54 12.92
N GLY A 209 -18.41 12.01 12.33
CA GLY A 209 -17.37 12.75 13.04
C GLY A 209 -17.78 14.19 13.38
N ARG A 210 -17.08 14.77 14.34
CA ARG A 210 -17.28 16.15 14.79
C ARG A 210 -16.12 17.04 14.36
N LEU A 211 -16.44 18.15 13.71
CA LEU A 211 -15.52 19.21 13.35
C LEU A 211 -16.19 20.55 13.66
N GLU A 212 -15.58 21.34 14.51
CA GLU A 212 -16.15 22.61 14.98
C GLU A 212 -16.24 23.67 13.86
N LYS A 213 -15.18 23.76 13.04
CA LYS A 213 -15.11 24.77 11.97
C LYS A 213 -14.33 24.26 10.77
N THR A 214 -14.88 24.48 9.60
CA THR A 214 -14.18 24.27 8.30
C THR A 214 -13.49 25.57 7.85
N THR A 215 -12.44 25.40 7.04
CA THR A 215 -11.73 26.48 6.35
C THR A 215 -11.67 26.20 4.84
N PRO A 216 -11.38 27.21 3.99
CA PRO A 216 -11.19 26.96 2.56
C PRO A 216 -9.93 26.16 2.23
N TYR A 217 -9.05 25.91 3.20
CA TYR A 217 -7.76 25.22 3.02
C TYR A 217 -7.73 23.83 3.67
N ASP A 218 -8.89 23.28 4.00
CA ASP A 218 -9.02 21.96 4.61
C ASP A 218 -8.80 20.86 3.58
N VAL A 219 -7.89 19.93 3.86
CA VAL A 219 -7.62 18.77 3.04
C VAL A 219 -7.70 17.49 3.84
N ALA A 220 -8.01 16.37 3.19
CA ALA A 220 -7.90 15.04 3.76
C ALA A 220 -6.81 14.25 3.05
N LEU A 221 -5.94 13.57 3.81
CA LEU A 221 -4.86 12.73 3.32
C LEU A 221 -5.37 11.27 3.25
N ILE A 222 -5.62 10.77 2.05
CA ILE A 222 -6.31 9.50 1.84
C ILE A 222 -5.33 8.45 1.28
N GLY A 223 -5.23 7.29 1.97
CA GLY A 223 -4.43 6.16 1.50
C GLY A 223 -2.93 6.30 1.73
N ASP A 224 -2.51 7.20 2.58
CA ASP A 224 -1.19 7.18 3.19
C ASP A 224 -1.27 6.39 4.50
N TYR A 225 -0.50 5.31 4.59
CA TYR A 225 -0.58 4.37 5.71
C TYR A 225 0.46 4.64 6.81
N ASN A 226 1.07 5.81 6.78
CA ASN A 226 2.12 6.26 7.72
C ASN A 226 3.30 5.29 7.87
N ILE A 227 3.72 4.68 6.79
CA ILE A 227 4.85 3.73 6.83
C ILE A 227 6.14 4.48 7.07
N GLY A 228 6.82 4.12 8.15
CA GLY A 228 8.04 4.81 8.56
C GLY A 228 7.87 6.30 8.88
N GLY A 229 6.61 6.79 9.01
CA GLY A 229 6.30 8.20 9.22
C GLY A 229 5.95 8.98 7.95
N ASP A 230 5.66 8.30 6.84
CA ASP A 230 5.35 8.93 5.55
C ASP A 230 4.18 9.91 5.62
N ALA A 231 3.09 9.56 6.33
CA ALA A 231 1.94 10.45 6.47
C ALA A 231 2.26 11.70 7.30
N TRP A 232 3.12 11.59 8.30
CA TRP A 232 3.56 12.76 9.08
C TRP A 232 4.43 13.69 8.24
N ALA A 233 5.35 13.15 7.42
CA ALA A 233 6.15 13.94 6.49
C ALA A 233 5.27 14.64 5.44
N SER A 234 4.27 13.94 4.90
CA SER A 234 3.28 14.48 3.96
C SER A 234 2.46 15.60 4.62
N ARG A 235 1.94 15.37 5.83
CA ARG A 235 1.18 16.36 6.60
C ARG A 235 1.99 17.62 6.86
N LYS A 236 3.24 17.48 7.34
CA LYS A 236 4.15 18.60 7.61
C LYS A 236 4.34 19.49 6.38
N MET A 237 4.54 18.91 5.19
CA MET A 237 4.68 19.67 3.95
C MET A 237 3.39 20.41 3.57
N LEU A 238 2.24 19.76 3.67
CA LEU A 238 0.95 20.37 3.35
C LEU A 238 0.64 21.53 4.31
N GLU A 239 0.94 21.39 5.60
CA GLU A 239 0.74 22.43 6.61
C GLU A 239 1.73 23.61 6.40
N GLU A 240 2.98 23.34 6.01
CA GLU A 240 3.96 24.38 5.64
C GLU A 240 3.48 25.18 4.40
N MET A 241 2.84 24.51 3.45
CA MET A 241 2.22 25.16 2.28
C MET A 241 0.99 26.00 2.66
N GLY A 242 0.49 25.90 3.90
CA GLY A 242 -0.66 26.67 4.41
C GLY A 242 -1.99 25.94 4.28
N LEU A 243 -2.00 24.67 3.99
CA LEU A 243 -3.18 23.82 4.04
C LEU A 243 -3.39 23.29 5.47
N ARG A 244 -4.60 22.88 5.80
CA ARG A 244 -4.93 22.24 7.06
C ARG A 244 -5.37 20.80 6.81
N VAL A 245 -4.58 19.83 7.28
CA VAL A 245 -4.96 18.42 7.18
C VAL A 245 -5.94 18.10 8.31
N ILE A 246 -7.23 18.01 7.98
CA ILE A 246 -8.30 17.74 8.95
C ILE A 246 -8.56 16.27 9.17
N ALA A 247 -8.14 15.41 8.24
CA ALA A 247 -8.35 13.98 8.32
C ALA A 247 -7.20 13.23 7.65
N GLN A 248 -6.82 12.10 8.25
CA GLN A 248 -6.03 11.05 7.65
C GLN A 248 -6.91 9.80 7.48
N TRP A 249 -6.66 9.01 6.44
CA TRP A 249 -7.34 7.76 6.16
C TRP A 249 -6.37 6.80 5.45
N THR A 250 -5.77 5.80 6.10
CA THR A 250 -6.00 5.33 7.47
C THR A 250 -4.75 5.44 8.37
N GLY A 251 -3.59 5.81 7.84
CA GLY A 251 -2.33 5.87 8.58
C GLY A 251 -2.37 6.93 9.69
N ASP A 252 -2.17 6.52 10.93
CA ASP A 252 -2.29 7.36 12.14
C ASP A 252 -3.63 8.12 12.24
N ALA A 253 -4.68 7.58 11.60
CA ALA A 253 -6.01 8.15 11.60
C ALA A 253 -6.75 7.85 12.90
N SER A 254 -7.64 8.75 13.31
CA SER A 254 -8.66 8.48 14.32
C SER A 254 -10.02 8.17 13.68
N VAL A 255 -10.88 7.50 14.42
CA VAL A 255 -12.29 7.26 14.02
C VAL A 255 -12.99 8.58 13.68
N ASN A 256 -12.72 9.64 14.48
CA ASN A 256 -13.29 10.96 14.24
C ASN A 256 -12.79 11.59 12.93
N GLU A 257 -11.48 11.50 12.63
CA GLU A 257 -10.91 12.02 11.36
C GLU A 257 -11.54 11.36 10.15
N MET A 258 -11.69 10.02 10.15
CA MET A 258 -12.39 9.31 9.09
C MET A 258 -13.85 9.76 8.98
N GLY A 259 -14.49 10.02 10.12
CA GLY A 259 -15.87 10.51 10.18
C GLY A 259 -16.09 11.89 9.58
N ILE A 260 -15.07 12.74 9.52
CA ILE A 260 -15.16 14.12 8.98
C ILE A 260 -14.49 14.28 7.61
N ALA A 261 -13.86 13.27 7.04
CA ALA A 261 -13.06 13.38 5.82
C ALA A 261 -13.81 14.06 4.65
N HIS A 262 -15.12 13.81 4.52
CA HIS A 262 -16.00 14.44 3.52
C HIS A 262 -16.12 15.97 3.66
N LYS A 263 -15.73 16.55 4.81
CA LYS A 263 -15.78 18.02 5.04
C LYS A 263 -14.56 18.74 4.47
N SER A 264 -13.57 18.03 3.95
CA SER A 264 -12.41 18.62 3.27
C SER A 264 -12.82 19.36 1.99
N LYS A 265 -11.97 20.28 1.52
CA LYS A 265 -12.11 20.94 0.23
C LYS A 265 -11.48 20.13 -0.90
N LEU A 266 -10.52 19.27 -0.55
CA LEU A 266 -9.84 18.39 -1.49
C LEU A 266 -9.39 17.12 -0.76
N ASN A 267 -9.71 15.97 -1.32
CA ASN A 267 -9.17 14.69 -0.91
C ASN A 267 -7.86 14.42 -1.66
N LEU A 268 -6.75 14.33 -0.94
CA LEU A 268 -5.44 14.02 -1.49
C LEU A 268 -5.22 12.50 -1.41
N ILE A 269 -5.32 11.82 -2.56
CA ILE A 269 -5.20 10.37 -2.62
C ILE A 269 -3.76 9.95 -2.92
N HIS A 270 -3.17 9.16 -2.01
CA HIS A 270 -1.86 8.52 -2.23
C HIS A 270 -2.04 7.14 -2.86
N CYS A 271 -2.68 6.21 -2.17
CA CYS A 271 -2.90 4.86 -2.68
C CYS A 271 -4.18 4.77 -3.52
N TYR A 272 -4.06 5.08 -4.81
CA TYR A 272 -5.19 5.03 -5.73
C TYR A 272 -5.92 3.68 -5.70
N ARG A 273 -5.18 2.57 -5.78
CA ARG A 273 -5.80 1.23 -5.84
C ARG A 273 -6.67 0.91 -4.61
N SER A 274 -6.24 1.33 -3.44
CA SER A 274 -7.00 1.05 -2.21
C SER A 274 -8.16 2.00 -1.96
N MET A 275 -8.09 3.24 -2.46
CA MET A 275 -8.92 4.35 -2.00
C MET A 275 -9.75 5.04 -3.10
N ASN A 276 -9.60 4.67 -4.38
CA ASN A 276 -10.29 5.34 -5.47
C ASN A 276 -11.82 5.30 -5.35
N TYR A 277 -12.41 4.19 -4.87
CA TYR A 277 -13.86 4.09 -4.74
C TYR A 277 -14.40 4.98 -3.62
N ILE A 278 -13.71 5.06 -2.47
CA ILE A 278 -14.17 5.95 -1.39
C ILE A 278 -14.01 7.42 -1.76
N CYS A 279 -12.97 7.80 -2.50
CA CYS A 279 -12.81 9.16 -3.00
C CYS A 279 -13.89 9.54 -4.01
N ARG A 280 -14.24 8.64 -4.93
CA ARG A 280 -15.36 8.84 -5.88
C ARG A 280 -16.70 8.96 -5.16
N HIS A 281 -16.94 8.11 -4.17
CA HIS A 281 -18.15 8.22 -3.35
C HIS A 281 -18.22 9.58 -2.65
N MET A 282 -17.12 10.08 -2.06
CA MET A 282 -17.11 11.40 -1.43
C MET A 282 -17.30 12.54 -2.43
N GLU A 283 -16.84 12.39 -3.66
CA GLU A 283 -17.08 13.35 -4.74
C GLU A 283 -18.55 13.34 -5.20
N GLU A 284 -19.14 12.15 -5.37
CA GLU A 284 -20.53 11.98 -5.82
C GLU A 284 -21.55 12.43 -4.76
N GLU A 285 -21.36 12.07 -3.51
CA GLU A 285 -22.33 12.33 -2.43
C GLU A 285 -22.14 13.68 -1.73
N TYR A 286 -20.89 14.15 -1.62
CA TYR A 286 -20.59 15.38 -0.86
C TYR A 286 -19.98 16.48 -1.73
N GLY A 287 -19.72 16.24 -3.01
CA GLY A 287 -19.09 17.20 -3.90
C GLY A 287 -17.61 17.48 -3.59
N THR A 288 -16.95 16.63 -2.82
CA THR A 288 -15.56 16.81 -2.43
C THR A 288 -14.63 16.25 -3.52
N PRO A 289 -13.93 17.11 -4.30
CA PRO A 289 -13.04 16.65 -5.36
C PRO A 289 -11.84 15.91 -4.77
N TRP A 290 -11.15 15.15 -5.63
CA TRP A 290 -9.93 14.45 -5.24
C TRP A 290 -8.80 14.59 -6.25
N ALA A 291 -7.56 14.53 -5.77
CA ALA A 291 -6.35 14.57 -6.59
C ALA A 291 -5.34 13.53 -6.12
N GLU A 292 -4.80 12.76 -7.07
CA GLU A 292 -3.68 11.84 -6.79
C GLU A 292 -2.39 12.65 -6.65
N PHE A 293 -1.58 12.36 -5.64
CA PHE A 293 -0.27 12.95 -5.41
C PHE A 293 0.80 11.87 -5.24
N ASN A 294 2.04 12.27 -5.44
CA ASN A 294 3.23 11.43 -5.24
C ASN A 294 4.35 12.26 -4.60
N PHE A 295 4.73 11.91 -3.39
CA PHE A 295 5.81 12.58 -2.64
C PHE A 295 7.10 11.75 -2.56
N PHE A 296 7.30 10.80 -3.47
CA PHE A 296 8.58 10.08 -3.62
C PHE A 296 9.47 10.76 -4.65
N GLY A 297 10.61 11.29 -4.19
CA GLY A 297 11.61 11.98 -5.02
C GLY A 297 11.26 13.43 -5.36
N PRO A 298 12.28 14.29 -5.47
CA PRO A 298 12.09 15.73 -5.65
C PRO A 298 11.26 16.09 -6.88
N THR A 299 11.50 15.44 -8.02
CA THR A 299 10.74 15.69 -9.25
C THR A 299 9.23 15.49 -9.02
N LYS A 300 8.84 14.39 -8.38
CA LYS A 300 7.42 14.10 -8.11
C LYS A 300 6.84 14.94 -6.99
N ILE A 301 7.65 15.34 -6.01
CA ILE A 301 7.23 16.26 -4.96
C ILE A 301 6.85 17.61 -5.60
N TYR A 302 7.71 18.19 -6.44
CA TYR A 302 7.44 19.49 -7.08
C TYR A 302 6.20 19.46 -7.97
N GLU A 303 6.06 18.41 -8.79
CA GLU A 303 4.85 18.20 -9.62
C GLU A 303 3.59 18.14 -8.76
N SER A 304 3.64 17.37 -7.65
CA SER A 304 2.49 17.17 -6.77
C SER A 304 2.11 18.43 -6.00
N LEU A 305 3.09 19.20 -5.49
CA LEU A 305 2.83 20.46 -4.79
C LEU A 305 2.14 21.47 -5.72
N ARG A 306 2.62 21.63 -6.96
CA ARG A 306 1.99 22.50 -7.96
C ARG A 306 0.57 22.03 -8.32
N LYS A 307 0.39 20.73 -8.50
CA LYS A 307 -0.91 20.14 -8.77
C LYS A 307 -1.89 20.38 -7.64
N ILE A 308 -1.48 20.15 -6.40
CA ILE A 308 -2.32 20.40 -5.20
C ILE A 308 -2.66 21.90 -5.12
N ALA A 309 -1.67 22.76 -5.25
CA ALA A 309 -1.86 24.21 -5.20
C ALA A 309 -2.83 24.74 -6.26
N SER A 310 -2.93 24.07 -7.42
CA SER A 310 -3.85 24.49 -8.51
C SER A 310 -5.33 24.39 -8.13
N TYR A 311 -5.69 23.66 -7.09
CA TYR A 311 -7.05 23.57 -6.55
C TYR A 311 -7.41 24.73 -5.60
N PHE A 312 -6.45 25.60 -5.27
CA PHE A 312 -6.59 26.67 -4.30
C PHE A 312 -6.25 28.03 -4.92
N ASP A 313 -6.30 29.05 -4.08
CA ASP A 313 -6.01 30.44 -4.47
C ASP A 313 -4.52 30.71 -4.76
N ASP A 314 -4.23 31.93 -5.22
CA ASP A 314 -2.88 32.33 -5.60
C ASP A 314 -1.92 32.38 -4.40
N ASN A 315 -2.41 32.60 -3.16
CA ASN A 315 -1.61 32.57 -1.96
C ASN A 315 -1.02 31.14 -1.73
N ILE A 316 -1.82 30.09 -1.94
CA ILE A 316 -1.33 28.69 -1.80
C ILE A 316 -0.35 28.35 -2.95
N LYS A 317 -0.62 28.84 -4.19
CA LYS A 317 0.31 28.65 -5.31
C LYS A 317 1.67 29.31 -5.05
N GLU A 318 1.67 30.55 -4.55
CA GLU A 318 2.90 31.25 -4.19
C GLU A 318 3.66 30.54 -3.08
N LYS A 319 2.97 30.05 -2.04
CA LYS A 319 3.60 29.28 -0.96
C LYS A 319 4.21 27.98 -1.45
N ALA A 320 3.54 27.28 -2.39
CA ALA A 320 4.08 26.07 -3.01
C ALA A 320 5.40 26.35 -3.75
N GLU A 321 5.45 27.40 -4.56
CA GLU A 321 6.70 27.77 -5.27
C GLU A 321 7.80 28.19 -4.30
N LYS A 322 7.51 29.03 -3.30
CA LYS A 322 8.48 29.41 -2.26
C LYS A 322 9.04 28.19 -1.51
N MET A 323 8.19 27.20 -1.23
CA MET A 323 8.61 25.98 -0.59
C MET A 323 9.53 25.16 -1.53
N ILE A 324 9.20 25.04 -2.80
CA ILE A 324 10.04 24.38 -3.81
C ILE A 324 11.40 25.08 -3.90
N GLU A 325 11.43 26.41 -4.03
CA GLU A 325 12.66 27.21 -4.07
C GLU A 325 13.51 27.00 -2.81
N LYS A 326 12.90 26.97 -1.64
CA LYS A 326 13.58 26.75 -0.35
C LYS A 326 14.26 25.38 -0.28
N TYR A 327 13.58 24.31 -0.71
CA TYR A 327 14.08 22.96 -0.54
C TYR A 327 14.88 22.42 -1.73
N LYS A 328 14.74 23.04 -2.91
CA LYS A 328 15.45 22.60 -4.11
C LYS A 328 16.97 22.48 -3.91
N PRO A 329 17.70 23.45 -3.35
CA PRO A 329 19.14 23.32 -3.13
C PRO A 329 19.52 22.16 -2.21
N VAL A 330 18.66 21.85 -1.22
CA VAL A 330 18.87 20.71 -0.31
C VAL A 330 18.70 19.39 -1.06
N MET A 331 17.67 19.28 -1.91
CA MET A 331 17.42 18.09 -2.74
C MET A 331 18.52 17.88 -3.79
N ASP A 332 18.96 18.97 -4.44
CA ASP A 332 20.07 18.93 -5.39
C ASP A 332 21.36 18.43 -4.70
N GLY A 333 21.66 18.90 -3.48
CA GLY A 333 22.81 18.41 -2.69
C GLY A 333 22.69 16.93 -2.29
N VAL A 334 21.49 16.43 -2.04
CA VAL A 334 21.25 14.98 -1.81
C VAL A 334 21.57 14.20 -3.10
N ILE A 335 21.07 14.66 -4.23
CA ILE A 335 21.32 14.02 -5.54
C ILE A 335 22.82 14.03 -5.84
N GLU A 336 23.49 15.16 -5.74
CA GLU A 336 24.93 15.29 -5.95
C GLU A 336 25.74 14.32 -5.09
N ARG A 337 25.32 14.10 -3.86
CA ARG A 337 26.00 13.20 -2.92
C ARG A 337 25.84 11.72 -3.28
N PHE A 338 24.63 11.28 -3.63
CA PHE A 338 24.33 9.84 -3.75
C PHE A 338 24.28 9.33 -5.20
N LYS A 339 23.92 10.17 -6.16
CA LYS A 339 23.85 9.79 -7.57
C LYS A 339 25.16 9.16 -8.10
N PRO A 340 26.35 9.66 -7.81
CA PRO A 340 27.60 9.05 -8.32
C PRO A 340 27.77 7.57 -7.93
N ASN A 341 27.19 7.14 -6.80
CA ASN A 341 27.24 5.75 -6.34
C ASN A 341 26.12 4.89 -6.93
N LEU A 342 25.04 5.49 -7.40
CA LEU A 342 23.78 4.84 -7.78
C LEU A 342 23.49 4.90 -9.28
N GLU A 343 24.12 5.81 -10.02
CA GLU A 343 23.89 6.01 -11.45
C GLU A 343 24.13 4.72 -12.26
N GLY A 344 23.18 4.39 -13.13
CA GLY A 344 23.20 3.19 -13.95
C GLY A 344 22.91 1.88 -13.20
N LYS A 345 22.67 1.92 -11.89
CA LYS A 345 22.24 0.74 -11.11
C LYS A 345 20.82 0.34 -11.47
N LYS A 346 20.61 -0.98 -11.66
CA LYS A 346 19.32 -1.55 -12.07
C LYS A 346 18.48 -1.94 -10.88
N VAL A 347 17.19 -1.61 -10.93
CA VAL A 347 16.22 -1.93 -9.90
C VAL A 347 15.07 -2.76 -10.50
N MET A 348 14.67 -3.81 -9.81
CA MET A 348 13.45 -4.56 -10.09
C MET A 348 12.45 -4.34 -8.95
N LEU A 349 11.20 -3.97 -9.26
CA LEU A 349 10.16 -3.63 -8.29
C LEU A 349 8.96 -4.57 -8.42
N TYR A 350 8.55 -5.19 -7.30
CA TYR A 350 7.35 -6.02 -7.29
C TYR A 350 6.69 -6.01 -5.91
N VAL A 351 5.61 -5.26 -5.73
CA VAL A 351 4.88 -5.21 -4.46
C VAL A 351 3.52 -4.54 -4.59
N GLY A 352 2.53 -4.99 -3.83
CA GLY A 352 1.27 -4.27 -3.61
C GLY A 352 0.55 -3.79 -4.87
N GLY A 353 -0.08 -2.62 -4.80
CA GLY A 353 -0.88 -2.01 -5.88
C GLY A 353 -0.49 -0.58 -6.26
N LEU A 354 0.57 0.01 -5.66
CA LEU A 354 0.91 1.41 -5.88
C LEU A 354 2.43 1.66 -5.94
N ARG A 355 3.17 1.22 -4.93
CA ARG A 355 4.56 1.61 -4.69
C ARG A 355 5.51 1.37 -5.85
N PRO A 356 5.39 0.25 -6.61
CA PRO A 356 6.26 0.07 -7.77
C PRO A 356 6.23 1.25 -8.73
N ARG A 357 5.06 1.84 -9.01
CA ARG A 357 4.94 3.01 -9.88
C ARG A 357 5.39 4.31 -9.19
N HIS A 358 4.97 4.53 -7.95
CA HIS A 358 5.22 5.78 -7.26
C HIS A 358 6.70 6.00 -6.92
N THR A 359 7.47 4.93 -6.69
CA THR A 359 8.89 5.05 -6.37
C THR A 359 9.80 5.18 -7.59
N ILE A 360 9.32 4.93 -8.82
CA ILE A 360 10.14 5.00 -10.05
C ILE A 360 10.87 6.35 -10.12
N GLY A 361 10.15 7.47 -9.99
CA GLY A 361 10.75 8.80 -10.08
C GLY A 361 11.86 9.06 -9.05
N ALA A 362 11.74 8.52 -7.83
CA ALA A 362 12.77 8.65 -6.80
C ALA A 362 14.06 7.87 -7.14
N TYR A 363 13.93 6.70 -7.78
CA TYR A 363 15.09 5.97 -8.30
C TYR A 363 15.73 6.71 -9.47
N GLU A 364 14.93 7.25 -10.39
CA GLU A 364 15.40 8.01 -11.55
C GLU A 364 16.09 9.32 -11.14
N ASP A 365 15.61 10.04 -10.12
CA ASP A 365 16.26 11.23 -9.54
C ASP A 365 17.68 10.89 -9.05
N LEU A 366 17.93 9.66 -8.62
CA LEU A 366 19.25 9.15 -8.22
C LEU A 366 20.05 8.49 -9.37
N GLY A 367 19.55 8.56 -10.61
CA GLY A 367 20.19 7.97 -11.77
C GLY A 367 20.09 6.44 -11.88
N MET A 368 19.24 5.82 -11.06
CA MET A 368 18.99 4.36 -11.13
C MET A 368 17.98 4.04 -12.23
N GLU A 369 18.05 2.82 -12.77
CA GLU A 369 17.19 2.34 -13.85
C GLU A 369 16.22 1.29 -13.35
N VAL A 370 14.90 1.52 -13.47
CA VAL A 370 13.88 0.52 -13.16
C VAL A 370 13.65 -0.39 -14.38
N VAL A 371 14.20 -1.60 -14.32
CA VAL A 371 14.18 -2.58 -15.45
C VAL A 371 12.98 -3.51 -15.44
N ALA A 372 12.30 -3.61 -14.30
CA ALA A 372 11.08 -4.39 -14.16
C ALA A 372 10.18 -3.78 -13.07
N SER A 373 8.87 -3.81 -13.31
CA SER A 373 7.87 -3.36 -12.33
C SER A 373 6.62 -4.25 -12.36
N GLY A 374 6.01 -4.49 -11.21
CA GLY A 374 4.81 -5.31 -11.15
C GLY A 374 4.05 -5.18 -9.83
N TYR A 375 2.82 -5.69 -9.84
CA TYR A 375 1.90 -5.59 -8.73
C TYR A 375 1.37 -6.96 -8.29
N GLU A 376 1.18 -7.12 -6.98
CA GLU A 376 0.47 -8.28 -6.42
C GLU A 376 -1.04 -8.22 -6.71
N PHE A 377 -1.61 -7.03 -6.85
CA PHE A 377 -3.05 -6.82 -6.98
C PHE A 377 -3.41 -5.54 -7.77
N GLY A 378 -2.69 -5.25 -8.84
CA GLY A 378 -3.02 -4.18 -9.78
C GLY A 378 -4.31 -4.45 -10.55
N HIS A 379 -4.90 -3.39 -11.08
CA HIS A 379 -5.98 -3.45 -12.05
C HIS A 379 -5.54 -2.80 -13.37
N SER A 380 -6.33 -2.92 -14.41
CA SER A 380 -5.95 -2.41 -15.75
C SER A 380 -5.62 -0.91 -15.76
N ASP A 381 -6.29 -0.12 -14.92
CA ASP A 381 -6.05 1.31 -14.78
C ASP A 381 -4.74 1.64 -14.04
N ASP A 382 -4.22 0.75 -13.17
CA ASP A 382 -2.89 0.91 -12.57
C ASP A 382 -1.80 0.70 -13.63
N TYR A 383 -1.95 -0.33 -14.47
CA TYR A 383 -1.00 -0.61 -15.55
C TYR A 383 -1.00 0.48 -16.62
N LYS A 384 -2.17 1.00 -17.01
CA LYS A 384 -2.26 2.14 -17.94
C LYS A 384 -1.51 3.38 -17.46
N ARG A 385 -1.36 3.56 -16.14
CA ARG A 385 -0.58 4.63 -15.51
C ARG A 385 0.89 4.27 -15.36
N THR A 386 1.24 2.98 -15.42
CA THR A 386 2.60 2.48 -15.26
C THR A 386 3.35 2.44 -16.60
N TYR A 387 2.68 2.03 -17.68
CA TYR A 387 3.32 1.93 -18.99
C TYR A 387 4.06 3.21 -19.44
N PRO A 388 3.48 4.42 -19.31
CA PRO A 388 4.13 5.66 -19.75
C PRO A 388 5.37 6.06 -18.94
N VAL A 389 5.49 5.57 -17.70
CA VAL A 389 6.62 5.92 -16.80
C VAL A 389 7.71 4.87 -16.75
N MET A 390 7.53 3.76 -17.46
CA MET A 390 8.54 2.71 -17.58
C MET A 390 9.26 2.80 -18.91
N LYS A 391 10.54 2.43 -18.93
CA LYS A 391 11.33 2.33 -20.18
C LYS A 391 10.73 1.30 -21.12
N GLU A 392 10.89 1.55 -22.41
CA GLU A 392 10.56 0.58 -23.46
C GLU A 392 11.35 -0.71 -23.27
N GLY A 393 10.66 -1.85 -23.41
CA GLY A 393 11.24 -3.17 -23.20
C GLY A 393 11.47 -3.57 -21.74
N ALA A 394 11.16 -2.73 -20.76
CA ALA A 394 11.17 -3.14 -19.36
C ALA A 394 10.11 -4.22 -19.09
N VAL A 395 10.32 -5.09 -18.10
CA VAL A 395 9.36 -6.14 -17.76
C VAL A 395 8.22 -5.57 -16.94
N ILE A 396 6.98 -5.86 -17.35
CA ILE A 396 5.76 -5.59 -16.56
C ILE A 396 5.17 -6.92 -16.08
N MET A 397 4.86 -6.99 -14.79
CA MET A 397 4.37 -8.22 -14.15
C MET A 397 3.05 -7.97 -13.42
N ASP A 398 2.10 -8.89 -13.53
CA ASP A 398 0.89 -8.96 -12.70
C ASP A 398 0.86 -10.29 -11.97
N ASP A 399 0.58 -10.29 -10.67
CA ASP A 399 0.38 -11.51 -9.90
C ASP A 399 1.44 -12.60 -10.17
N ALA A 400 2.72 -12.24 -10.08
CA ALA A 400 3.83 -13.14 -10.41
C ALA A 400 3.98 -14.28 -9.40
N THR A 401 4.53 -15.41 -9.88
CA THR A 401 5.00 -16.49 -9.02
C THR A 401 6.41 -16.21 -8.52
N LEU A 402 6.81 -16.86 -7.41
CA LEU A 402 8.17 -16.73 -6.91
C LEU A 402 9.21 -17.22 -7.94
N TYR A 403 8.89 -18.29 -8.68
CA TYR A 403 9.74 -18.79 -9.76
C TYR A 403 9.99 -17.72 -10.85
N GLU A 404 8.94 -17.07 -11.33
CA GLU A 404 9.07 -16.01 -12.34
C GLU A 404 9.92 -14.85 -11.83
N LEU A 405 9.70 -14.41 -10.58
CA LEU A 405 10.48 -13.35 -9.94
C LEU A 405 11.98 -13.72 -9.83
N GLU A 406 12.29 -14.97 -9.47
CA GLU A 406 13.67 -15.45 -9.40
C GLU A 406 14.31 -15.53 -10.80
N GLU A 407 13.59 -16.01 -11.82
CA GLU A 407 14.11 -16.10 -13.19
C GLU A 407 14.35 -14.71 -13.81
N PHE A 408 13.44 -13.75 -13.61
CA PHE A 408 13.70 -12.37 -14.01
C PHE A 408 14.93 -11.80 -13.31
N THR A 409 15.10 -12.09 -12.02
CA THR A 409 16.27 -11.64 -11.27
C THR A 409 17.58 -12.22 -11.84
N ARG A 410 17.61 -13.50 -12.20
CA ARG A 410 18.80 -14.14 -12.80
C ARG A 410 19.16 -13.57 -14.18
N ARG A 411 18.14 -13.22 -14.98
CA ARG A 411 18.31 -12.74 -16.36
C ARG A 411 18.56 -11.22 -16.44
N LEU A 412 17.79 -10.42 -15.71
CA LEU A 412 17.94 -8.96 -15.69
C LEU A 412 19.14 -8.48 -14.86
N LYS A 413 19.58 -9.34 -13.91
CA LYS A 413 20.69 -9.04 -12.98
C LYS A 413 20.58 -7.67 -12.33
N PRO A 414 19.46 -7.37 -11.65
CA PRO A 414 19.32 -6.09 -10.97
C PRO A 414 20.35 -5.93 -9.86
N ASP A 415 20.81 -4.71 -9.64
CA ASP A 415 21.68 -4.36 -8.52
C ASP A 415 20.91 -4.38 -7.21
N MET A 416 19.58 -4.20 -7.27
CA MET A 416 18.68 -4.26 -6.11
C MET A 416 17.28 -4.72 -6.52
N VAL A 417 16.60 -5.44 -5.62
CA VAL A 417 15.19 -5.75 -5.74
C VAL A 417 14.41 -5.08 -4.60
N GLY A 418 13.36 -4.34 -4.97
CA GLY A 418 12.35 -3.81 -4.06
C GLY A 418 11.09 -4.68 -4.12
N SER A 419 10.77 -5.39 -3.02
CA SER A 419 9.61 -6.29 -2.99
C SER A 419 8.99 -6.41 -1.59
N GLY A 420 8.02 -7.31 -1.43
CA GLY A 420 7.40 -7.63 -0.15
C GLY A 420 8.30 -8.47 0.76
N ILE A 421 7.89 -8.63 2.02
CA ILE A 421 8.68 -9.41 2.99
C ILE A 421 8.74 -10.90 2.64
N LYS A 422 7.75 -11.41 1.94
CA LYS A 422 7.64 -12.83 1.57
C LYS A 422 8.79 -13.29 0.67
N GLU A 423 9.25 -12.42 -0.22
CA GLU A 423 10.25 -12.69 -1.24
C GLU A 423 11.69 -12.47 -0.74
N LYS A 424 11.88 -11.78 0.38
CA LYS A 424 13.18 -11.35 0.92
C LYS A 424 14.23 -12.47 0.94
N TYR A 425 13.88 -13.63 1.46
CA TYR A 425 14.83 -14.73 1.62
C TYR A 425 15.26 -15.37 0.30
N SER A 426 14.37 -15.40 -0.69
CA SER A 426 14.70 -15.86 -2.04
C SER A 426 15.76 -14.99 -2.70
N TYR A 427 15.59 -13.67 -2.64
CA TYR A 427 16.58 -12.73 -3.20
C TYR A 427 17.92 -12.76 -2.46
N HIS A 428 17.89 -12.88 -1.13
CA HIS A 428 19.12 -13.04 -0.35
C HIS A 428 19.88 -14.33 -0.73
N LYS A 429 19.17 -15.46 -0.97
CA LYS A 429 19.79 -16.69 -1.46
C LYS A 429 20.41 -16.51 -2.86
N LEU A 430 19.84 -15.68 -3.70
CA LEU A 430 20.41 -15.32 -5.01
C LEU A 430 21.59 -14.35 -4.90
N GLY A 431 21.91 -13.84 -3.72
CA GLY A 431 22.97 -12.86 -3.51
C GLY A 431 22.65 -11.48 -4.06
N VAL A 432 21.38 -11.12 -4.15
CA VAL A 432 20.91 -9.81 -4.67
C VAL A 432 20.51 -8.91 -3.50
N PRO A 433 20.97 -7.66 -3.48
CA PRO A 433 20.52 -6.64 -2.53
C PRO A 433 19.00 -6.49 -2.56
N PHE A 434 18.40 -6.41 -1.39
CA PHE A 434 16.96 -6.39 -1.24
C PHE A 434 16.51 -5.25 -0.33
N ARG A 435 15.44 -4.57 -0.71
CA ARG A 435 14.74 -3.60 0.12
C ARG A 435 13.27 -3.97 0.24
N GLN A 436 12.80 -4.14 1.47
CA GLN A 436 11.41 -4.43 1.71
C GLN A 436 10.57 -3.15 1.54
N MET A 437 9.60 -3.18 0.64
CA MET A 437 8.80 -2.01 0.29
C MET A 437 7.50 -1.86 1.11
N HIS A 438 7.11 -2.84 1.91
CA HIS A 438 5.94 -2.71 2.78
C HIS A 438 6.22 -1.86 4.02
N SER A 439 7.46 -1.90 4.53
CA SER A 439 7.82 -1.30 5.80
C SER A 439 9.16 -0.56 5.75
N TRP A 440 9.67 -0.29 4.55
CA TRP A 440 10.98 0.37 4.33
C TRP A 440 12.14 -0.29 5.12
N ASP A 441 12.06 -1.59 5.40
CA ASP A 441 12.99 -2.32 6.30
C ASP A 441 13.15 -1.64 7.65
N TYR A 442 12.06 -1.10 8.21
CA TYR A 442 12.04 -0.36 9.48
C TYR A 442 12.80 0.99 9.44
N SER A 443 12.94 1.57 8.27
CA SER A 443 13.45 2.93 8.03
C SER A 443 12.30 3.87 7.61
N GLY A 444 12.64 5.06 7.16
CA GLY A 444 11.70 6.09 6.70
C GLY A 444 11.76 7.34 7.60
N PRO A 445 10.93 8.34 7.33
CA PRO A 445 10.01 8.39 6.18
C PRO A 445 10.74 8.38 4.83
N TYR A 446 9.99 8.10 3.74
CA TYR A 446 10.48 8.29 2.37
C TYR A 446 9.72 9.39 1.63
N HIS A 447 8.60 9.84 2.16
CA HIS A 447 7.83 10.96 1.60
C HIS A 447 8.46 12.31 1.90
N GLY A 448 8.30 13.21 0.95
CA GLY A 448 8.61 14.62 1.12
C GLY A 448 10.10 14.97 1.18
N PHE A 449 10.36 16.20 1.53
CA PHE A 449 11.72 16.74 1.62
C PHE A 449 12.53 16.11 2.76
N ASP A 450 11.88 15.72 3.85
CA ASP A 450 12.55 15.01 4.95
C ASP A 450 12.83 13.53 4.58
N GLY A 451 12.01 12.95 3.70
CA GLY A 451 12.06 11.54 3.34
C GLY A 451 13.07 11.19 2.24
N PHE A 452 13.22 12.04 1.25
CA PHE A 452 14.12 11.75 0.12
C PHE A 452 15.60 11.56 0.53
N PRO A 453 16.18 12.33 1.46
CA PRO A 453 17.53 12.07 1.98
C PRO A 453 17.67 10.68 2.63
N VAL A 454 16.62 10.24 3.35
CA VAL A 454 16.60 8.90 3.98
C VAL A 454 16.51 7.83 2.90
N PHE A 455 15.66 8.01 1.90
CA PHE A 455 15.55 7.12 0.75
C PHE A 455 16.89 6.97 0.03
N ALA A 456 17.54 8.08 -0.35
CA ALA A 456 18.80 8.07 -1.06
C ALA A 456 19.91 7.35 -0.29
N ARG A 457 20.05 7.64 1.01
CA ARG A 457 20.98 6.95 1.91
C ARG A 457 20.71 5.46 1.95
N ASP A 458 19.46 5.07 2.12
CA ASP A 458 19.08 3.66 2.27
C ASP A 458 19.29 2.88 0.98
N MET A 459 19.09 3.50 -0.19
CA MET A 459 19.38 2.86 -1.48
C MET A 459 20.90 2.68 -1.66
N ASP A 460 21.69 3.70 -1.36
CA ASP A 460 23.15 3.60 -1.42
C ASP A 460 23.70 2.52 -0.46
N MET A 461 23.25 2.51 0.79
CA MET A 461 23.63 1.49 1.77
C MET A 461 23.20 0.08 1.34
N THR A 462 22.04 -0.07 0.71
CA THR A 462 21.53 -1.37 0.25
C THR A 462 22.36 -1.90 -0.92
N VAL A 463 22.57 -1.09 -1.95
CA VAL A 463 23.27 -1.50 -3.17
C VAL A 463 24.76 -1.68 -2.95
N ASN A 464 25.39 -0.77 -2.22
CA ASN A 464 26.85 -0.69 -2.05
C ASN A 464 27.39 -1.32 -0.76
N SER A 465 26.52 -2.03 0.01
CA SER A 465 26.97 -2.72 1.23
C SER A 465 28.13 -3.69 0.95
N PRO A 466 29.22 -3.61 1.73
CA PRO A 466 30.34 -4.54 1.62
C PRO A 466 29.95 -6.01 1.77
N THR A 467 28.86 -6.30 2.45
CA THR A 467 28.32 -7.66 2.63
C THR A 467 28.11 -8.39 1.33
N TRP A 468 27.61 -7.69 0.31
CA TRP A 468 27.35 -8.29 -1.02
C TRP A 468 28.62 -8.73 -1.73
N LYS A 469 29.75 -8.03 -1.50
CA LYS A 469 31.07 -8.44 -2.04
C LYS A 469 31.55 -9.73 -1.41
N LEU A 470 31.26 -9.97 -0.15
CA LEU A 470 31.62 -11.22 0.54
C LEU A 470 30.80 -12.40 0.06
N ILE A 471 29.51 -12.22 -0.16
CA ILE A 471 28.60 -13.28 -0.62
C ILE A 471 28.89 -13.66 -2.08
N ARG A 472 29.12 -12.69 -2.96
CA ARG A 472 29.39 -12.91 -4.40
C ARG A 472 30.76 -13.54 -4.69
N ARG A 473 31.72 -13.44 -3.78
CA ARG A 473 33.05 -14.08 -3.92
C ARG A 473 33.05 -15.60 -3.75
N LYS A 474 31.96 -16.19 -3.28
CA LYS A 474 31.83 -17.62 -3.05
C LYS A 474 31.13 -18.39 -4.18
N LYS A 475 30.93 -17.77 -5.36
CA LYS A 475 30.37 -18.45 -6.54
C LYS A 475 31.41 -18.65 -7.61
#